data_2bee32de4495050acd904576e4c4708b
#
_entry.id   2bee32de4495050acd904576e4c4708b
#
_cell.length_a   1.000
_cell.length_b   1.000
_cell.length_c   1.000
_cell.angle_alpha   90.00
_cell.angle_beta   90.00
_cell.angle_gamma   90.00
#
_symmetry.space_group_name_H-M   'P 1'
#
loop_
_entity.id
_entity.type
_entity.pdbx_description
1 polymer ?
#
loop_
_entity_poly.entity_id
_entity_poly.type
_entity_poly.pdbx_seq_one_letter_code
_entity_poly.pdbx_strand_id
1 'polypeptide(L)'
;MKKAQMTDGRLAWIIVIAILAIDQIIKIEVKTSMCLGESIRLTDWFYINFIENKGMAYGMSFMPKILLSVLRLVAISVIGWYIHLVVREKGRTIYIALLAMIVAGAAGNVIDCMFYGLIFNASSPFYVSYFVPFGTGYADFLMGKVVDMFYFPLIVTTWPQWVPFFGGEEFIFFSPVFNFADACISVGVVLMLLFCRKDMEGIGDTFRRGLQLKVTSKETVSDDEQDK
;
A
#
# COMPACT_ATOMS: atom_id res chain seq x y z
N MET A 1 -40.16 -0.20 3.50
CA MET A 1 -38.88 -0.94 3.49
C MET A 1 -37.81 -0.05 4.12
N LYS A 2 -37.29 -0.36 5.33
CA LYS A 2 -36.12 0.34 5.90
C LYS A 2 -34.92 0.03 5.02
N LYS A 3 -34.32 1.02 4.34
CA LYS A 3 -33.04 0.87 3.68
C LYS A 3 -32.04 0.41 4.75
N ALA A 4 -31.42 -0.75 4.55
CA ALA A 4 -30.36 -1.22 5.43
C ALA A 4 -29.22 -0.20 5.36
N GLN A 5 -29.04 0.60 6.41
CA GLN A 5 -27.92 1.54 6.53
C GLN A 5 -26.63 0.72 6.61
N MET A 6 -25.72 0.95 5.68
CA MET A 6 -24.41 0.30 5.68
C MET A 6 -23.63 0.75 6.93
N THR A 7 -23.11 -0.20 7.70
CA THR A 7 -22.30 0.14 8.87
C THR A 7 -20.89 0.58 8.41
N ASP A 8 -20.26 1.50 9.14
CA ASP A 8 -18.91 2.00 8.82
C ASP A 8 -17.87 0.87 8.71
N GLY A 9 -18.01 -0.19 9.52
CA GLY A 9 -17.16 -1.37 9.40
C GLY A 9 -17.33 -2.12 8.07
N ARG A 10 -18.58 -2.25 7.57
CA ARG A 10 -18.83 -2.85 6.23
C ARG A 10 -18.28 -1.98 5.13
N LEU A 11 -18.43 -0.66 5.24
CA LEU A 11 -17.85 0.29 4.28
C LEU A 11 -16.32 0.14 4.21
N ALA A 12 -15.64 0.10 5.36
CA ALA A 12 -14.19 -0.10 5.42
C ALA A 12 -13.76 -1.40 4.70
N TRP A 13 -14.44 -2.52 4.94
CA TRP A 13 -14.16 -3.78 4.26
C TRP A 13 -14.41 -3.73 2.76
N ILE A 14 -15.47 -3.08 2.30
CA ILE A 14 -15.76 -2.91 0.87
C ILE A 14 -14.65 -2.11 0.20
N ILE A 15 -14.19 -1.01 0.83
CA ILE A 15 -13.09 -0.19 0.32
C ILE A 15 -11.81 -1.01 0.21
N VAL A 16 -11.46 -1.75 1.26
CA VAL A 16 -10.25 -2.59 1.29
C VAL A 16 -10.29 -3.63 0.17
N ILE A 17 -11.38 -4.38 0.06
CA ILE A 17 -11.50 -5.45 -0.96
C ILE A 17 -11.49 -4.84 -2.37
N ALA A 18 -12.20 -3.74 -2.61
CA ALA A 18 -12.24 -3.11 -3.92
C ALA A 18 -10.87 -2.60 -4.37
N ILE A 19 -10.15 -1.90 -3.48
CA ILE A 19 -8.81 -1.38 -3.78
C ILE A 19 -7.83 -2.53 -4.03
N LEU A 20 -7.82 -3.56 -3.18
CA LEU A 20 -6.96 -4.73 -3.36
C LEU A 20 -7.25 -5.44 -4.69
N ALA A 21 -8.52 -5.63 -5.03
CA ALA A 21 -8.90 -6.26 -6.29
C ALA A 21 -8.41 -5.46 -7.50
N ILE A 22 -8.63 -4.15 -7.51
CA ILE A 22 -8.20 -3.26 -8.60
C ILE A 22 -6.66 -3.26 -8.70
N ASP A 23 -5.96 -3.08 -7.57
CA ASP A 23 -4.49 -3.05 -7.54
C ASP A 23 -3.89 -4.34 -8.08
N GLN A 24 -4.36 -5.50 -7.60
CA GLN A 24 -3.83 -6.79 -8.01
C GLN A 24 -4.17 -7.14 -9.46
N ILE A 25 -5.36 -6.77 -9.96
CA ILE A 25 -5.72 -6.96 -11.37
C ILE A 25 -4.76 -6.17 -12.26
N ILE A 26 -4.54 -4.88 -11.98
CA ILE A 26 -3.64 -4.04 -12.77
C ILE A 26 -2.20 -4.57 -12.73
N LYS A 27 -1.70 -4.93 -11.55
CA LYS A 27 -0.33 -5.44 -11.37
C LYS A 27 -0.09 -6.78 -12.08
N ILE A 28 -1.05 -7.70 -11.99
CA ILE A 28 -0.98 -9.00 -12.68
C ILE A 28 -1.00 -8.77 -14.19
N GLU A 29 -1.91 -7.93 -14.69
CA GLU A 29 -2.01 -7.61 -16.10
C GLU A 29 -0.69 -7.03 -16.64
N VAL A 30 -0.13 -6.02 -15.99
CA VAL A 30 1.16 -5.43 -16.38
C VAL A 30 2.28 -6.48 -16.36
N LYS A 31 2.36 -7.28 -15.30
CA LYS A 31 3.42 -8.28 -15.15
C LYS A 31 3.33 -9.41 -16.17
N THR A 32 2.12 -9.77 -16.63
CA THR A 32 1.88 -10.89 -17.54
C THR A 32 1.64 -10.47 -19.00
N SER A 33 1.70 -9.17 -19.31
CA SER A 33 1.56 -8.64 -20.67
C SER A 33 2.72 -7.79 -21.15
N MET A 34 3.60 -7.32 -20.23
CA MET A 34 4.74 -6.47 -20.56
C MET A 34 6.07 -7.11 -20.18
N CYS A 35 7.13 -6.81 -20.94
CA CYS A 35 8.51 -7.13 -20.57
C CYS A 35 9.03 -6.12 -19.52
N LEU A 36 9.96 -6.55 -18.66
CA LEU A 36 10.57 -5.69 -17.67
C LEU A 36 11.29 -4.50 -18.32
N GLY A 37 10.95 -3.28 -17.93
CA GLY A 37 11.48 -2.04 -18.50
C GLY A 37 10.72 -1.56 -19.74
N GLU A 38 9.72 -2.29 -20.21
CA GLU A 38 8.87 -1.84 -21.31
C GLU A 38 8.04 -0.62 -20.90
N SER A 39 7.86 0.29 -21.88
CA SER A 39 7.13 1.54 -21.70
C SER A 39 6.10 1.71 -22.81
N ILE A 40 4.83 1.87 -22.42
CA ILE A 40 3.72 2.16 -23.32
C ILE A 40 3.29 3.61 -23.09
N ARG A 41 3.45 4.46 -24.12
CA ARG A 41 3.00 5.85 -24.09
C ARG A 41 1.50 5.92 -24.30
N LEU A 42 0.76 6.46 -23.35
CA LEU A 42 -0.67 6.71 -23.45
C LEU A 42 -0.96 8.16 -23.89
N THR A 43 -0.22 9.10 -23.31
CA THR A 43 -0.25 10.53 -23.67
C THR A 43 1.16 11.11 -23.60
N ASP A 44 1.32 12.41 -23.83
CA ASP A 44 2.62 13.08 -23.73
C ASP A 44 3.15 13.17 -22.30
N TRP A 45 2.28 13.03 -21.32
CA TRP A 45 2.56 13.16 -19.89
C TRP A 45 2.18 11.94 -19.06
N PHE A 46 1.71 10.84 -19.68
CA PHE A 46 1.33 9.61 -18.97
C PHE A 46 1.78 8.37 -19.75
N TYR A 47 2.54 7.52 -19.07
CA TYR A 47 3.07 6.26 -19.58
C TYR A 47 2.73 5.12 -18.62
N ILE A 48 2.62 3.91 -19.15
CA ILE A 48 2.67 2.68 -18.37
C ILE A 48 4.07 2.09 -18.52
N ASN A 49 4.86 2.08 -17.45
CA ASN A 49 6.23 1.57 -17.41
C ASN A 49 6.30 0.35 -16.50
N PHE A 50 6.59 -0.82 -17.02
CA PHE A 50 6.74 -1.97 -16.13
C PHE A 50 8.09 -1.97 -15.41
N ILE A 51 8.06 -1.71 -14.11
CA ILE A 51 9.23 -1.72 -13.22
C ILE A 51 8.94 -2.64 -12.03
N GLU A 52 9.97 -3.38 -11.59
CA GLU A 52 9.93 -4.16 -10.35
C GLU A 52 10.75 -3.48 -9.25
N ASN A 53 10.08 -3.10 -8.18
CA ASN A 53 10.64 -2.42 -7.03
C ASN A 53 10.91 -3.43 -5.90
N LYS A 54 12.12 -3.43 -5.36
CA LYS A 54 12.47 -4.21 -4.16
C LYS A 54 11.83 -3.67 -2.88
N GLY A 55 10.96 -2.66 -3.00
CA GLY A 55 10.24 -2.04 -1.88
C GLY A 55 10.98 -0.89 -1.23
N MET A 56 11.97 -0.32 -1.89
CA MET A 56 12.78 0.80 -1.41
C MET A 56 12.56 2.03 -2.29
N ALA A 57 12.38 3.20 -1.65
CA ALA A 57 12.33 4.45 -2.37
C ALA A 57 13.73 4.80 -2.92
N TYR A 58 13.80 5.21 -4.19
CA TYR A 58 15.04 5.70 -4.84
C TYR A 58 16.24 4.74 -4.81
N GLY A 59 16.03 3.42 -4.74
CA GLY A 59 17.12 2.44 -4.77
C GLY A 59 18.01 2.38 -3.53
N MET A 60 17.63 3.06 -2.44
CA MET A 60 18.40 3.07 -1.19
C MET A 60 18.25 1.73 -0.45
N SER A 61 19.37 1.00 -0.25
CA SER A 61 19.39 -0.33 0.37
C SER A 61 19.85 -0.30 1.83
N PHE A 62 19.27 0.57 2.65
CA PHE A 62 19.64 0.68 4.07
C PHE A 62 19.16 -0.48 4.95
N MET A 63 18.18 -1.25 4.48
CA MET A 63 17.50 -2.23 5.30
C MET A 63 17.28 -3.55 4.54
N PRO A 64 17.48 -4.72 5.17
CA PRO A 64 17.13 -5.99 4.56
C PRO A 64 15.66 -6.01 4.14
N LYS A 65 15.38 -6.52 2.94
CA LYS A 65 14.03 -6.55 2.36
C LYS A 65 13.00 -7.23 3.26
N ILE A 66 13.38 -8.34 3.89
CA ILE A 66 12.50 -9.06 4.81
C ILE A 66 12.07 -8.19 6.00
N LEU A 67 12.97 -7.39 6.55
CA LEU A 67 12.66 -6.48 7.65
C LEU A 67 11.65 -5.43 7.21
N LEU A 68 11.81 -4.85 6.01
CA LEU A 68 10.86 -3.90 5.45
C LEU A 68 9.48 -4.52 5.25
N SER A 69 9.41 -5.76 4.73
CA SER A 69 8.15 -6.47 4.55
C SER A 69 7.46 -6.77 5.89
N VAL A 70 8.21 -7.17 6.90
CA VAL A 70 7.70 -7.41 8.27
C VAL A 70 7.20 -6.11 8.90
N LEU A 71 7.95 -5.00 8.78
CA LEU A 71 7.52 -3.70 9.30
C LEU A 71 6.21 -3.23 8.64
N ARG A 72 6.04 -3.46 7.34
CA ARG A 72 4.77 -3.17 6.64
C ARG A 72 3.61 -4.00 7.19
N LEU A 73 3.81 -5.31 7.42
CA LEU A 73 2.80 -6.18 8.02
C LEU A 73 2.40 -5.70 9.42
N VAL A 74 3.37 -5.32 10.25
CA VAL A 74 3.11 -4.75 11.57
C VAL A 74 2.30 -3.45 11.45
N ALA A 75 2.71 -2.54 10.58
CA ALA A 75 1.99 -1.27 10.36
C ALA A 75 0.54 -1.50 9.92
N ILE A 76 0.30 -2.40 8.94
CA ILE A 76 -1.05 -2.77 8.49
C ILE A 76 -1.88 -3.33 9.63
N SER A 77 -1.30 -4.20 10.46
CA SER A 77 -1.98 -4.80 11.61
C SER A 77 -2.36 -3.76 12.66
N VAL A 78 -1.46 -2.82 12.96
CA VAL A 78 -1.69 -1.72 13.91
C VAL A 78 -2.78 -0.79 13.40
N ILE A 79 -2.71 -0.37 12.12
CA ILE A 79 -3.72 0.53 11.55
C ILE A 79 -5.07 -0.19 11.41
N GLY A 80 -5.08 -1.46 11.03
CA GLY A 80 -6.31 -2.28 10.98
C GLY A 80 -6.98 -2.40 12.34
N TRP A 81 -6.20 -2.62 13.40
CA TRP A 81 -6.71 -2.59 14.77
C TRP A 81 -7.23 -1.20 15.16
N TYR A 82 -6.52 -0.15 14.78
CA TYR A 82 -6.98 1.22 15.02
C TYR A 82 -8.31 1.53 14.32
N ILE A 83 -8.48 1.11 13.05
CA ILE A 83 -9.76 1.22 12.34
C ILE A 83 -10.89 0.54 13.14
N HIS A 84 -10.63 -0.67 13.67
CA HIS A 84 -11.61 -1.37 14.51
C HIS A 84 -12.02 -0.54 15.73
N LEU A 85 -11.07 0.11 16.42
CA LEU A 85 -11.36 0.97 17.57
C LEU A 85 -12.20 2.19 17.14
N VAL A 86 -11.81 2.89 16.08
CA VAL A 86 -12.53 4.07 15.57
C VAL A 86 -13.96 3.71 15.15
N VAL A 87 -14.17 2.55 14.51
CA VAL A 87 -15.52 2.06 14.17
C VAL A 87 -16.35 1.80 15.43
N ARG A 88 -15.77 1.21 16.48
CA ARG A 88 -16.46 0.98 17.76
C ARG A 88 -16.83 2.27 18.47
N GLU A 89 -16.00 3.30 18.41
CA GLU A 89 -16.25 4.63 18.96
C GLU A 89 -17.17 5.49 18.07
N LYS A 90 -17.69 4.93 16.96
CA LYS A 90 -18.53 5.64 15.99
C LYS A 90 -17.85 6.92 15.45
N GLY A 91 -16.57 6.78 15.12
CA GLY A 91 -15.80 7.84 14.48
C GLY A 91 -16.38 8.27 13.14
N ARG A 92 -15.89 9.38 12.59
CA ARG A 92 -16.40 9.93 11.33
C ARG A 92 -16.19 8.94 10.18
N THR A 93 -17.23 8.70 9.39
CA THR A 93 -17.21 7.77 8.24
C THR A 93 -16.09 8.10 7.25
N ILE A 94 -15.86 9.41 6.96
CA ILE A 94 -14.79 9.83 6.06
C ILE A 94 -13.40 9.44 6.60
N TYR A 95 -13.16 9.56 7.89
CA TYR A 95 -11.90 9.19 8.53
C TYR A 95 -11.66 7.69 8.42
N ILE A 96 -12.69 6.87 8.71
CA ILE A 96 -12.64 5.41 8.56
C ILE A 96 -12.37 5.01 7.11
N ALA A 97 -13.02 5.66 6.14
CA ALA A 97 -12.83 5.40 4.71
C ALA A 97 -11.39 5.71 4.26
N LEU A 98 -10.80 6.82 4.70
CA LEU A 98 -9.43 7.20 4.36
C LEU A 98 -8.40 6.27 5.02
N LEU A 99 -8.61 5.86 6.27
CA LEU A 99 -7.78 4.85 6.92
C LEU A 99 -7.85 3.49 6.20
N ALA A 100 -9.06 3.07 5.78
CA ALA A 100 -9.26 1.84 5.02
C ALA A 100 -8.55 1.91 3.65
N MET A 101 -8.57 3.07 2.99
CA MET A 101 -7.85 3.30 1.72
C MET A 101 -6.33 3.17 1.89
N ILE A 102 -5.77 3.74 2.96
CA ILE A 102 -4.33 3.66 3.26
C ILE A 102 -3.93 2.21 3.58
N VAL A 103 -4.71 1.51 4.42
CA VAL A 103 -4.45 0.10 4.75
C VAL A 103 -4.52 -0.78 3.51
N ALA A 104 -5.52 -0.56 2.66
CA ALA A 104 -5.67 -1.31 1.42
C ALA A 104 -4.47 -1.14 0.48
N GLY A 105 -4.00 0.10 0.28
CA GLY A 105 -2.81 0.36 -0.51
C GLY A 105 -1.57 -0.30 0.09
N ALA A 106 -1.33 -0.15 1.40
CA ALA A 106 -0.22 -0.81 2.05
C ALA A 106 -0.29 -2.35 1.92
N ALA A 107 -1.49 -2.93 2.08
CA ALA A 107 -1.71 -4.36 1.94
C ALA A 107 -1.49 -4.86 0.49
N GLY A 108 -1.88 -4.09 -0.53
CA GLY A 108 -1.62 -4.41 -1.93
C GLY A 108 -0.14 -4.63 -2.21
N ASN A 109 0.71 -3.70 -1.77
CA ASN A 109 2.16 -3.83 -1.91
C ASN A 109 2.76 -4.98 -1.08
N VAL A 110 2.16 -5.31 0.07
CA VAL A 110 2.59 -6.46 0.88
C VAL A 110 2.21 -7.78 0.22
N ILE A 111 1.06 -7.88 -0.44
CA ILE A 111 0.66 -9.06 -1.22
C ILE A 111 1.71 -9.40 -2.28
N ASP A 112 2.21 -8.40 -3.01
CA ASP A 112 3.28 -8.60 -3.98
C ASP A 112 4.54 -9.18 -3.31
N CYS A 113 4.96 -8.58 -2.17
CA CYS A 113 6.12 -9.07 -1.43
C CYS A 113 5.94 -10.51 -0.92
N MET A 114 4.74 -10.87 -0.48
CA MET A 114 4.44 -12.19 0.08
C MET A 114 4.37 -13.28 -1.00
N PHE A 115 3.74 -13.00 -2.13
CA PHE A 115 3.30 -14.04 -3.05
C PHE A 115 3.95 -14.01 -4.43
N TYR A 116 4.31 -12.84 -4.98
CA TYR A 116 4.79 -12.74 -6.36
C TYR A 116 6.09 -13.52 -6.58
N GLY A 117 6.97 -13.57 -5.57
CA GLY A 117 8.15 -14.42 -5.61
C GLY A 117 7.85 -15.90 -5.73
N LEU A 118 6.72 -16.37 -5.17
CA LEU A 118 6.33 -17.78 -5.13
C LEU A 118 5.57 -18.24 -6.36
N ILE A 119 4.84 -17.32 -7.04
CA ILE A 119 3.86 -17.69 -8.08
C ILE A 119 4.25 -17.24 -9.50
N PHE A 120 5.27 -16.40 -9.64
CA PHE A 120 5.76 -15.94 -10.96
C PHE A 120 7.21 -16.36 -11.20
N ASN A 121 7.58 -16.57 -12.48
CA ASN A 121 8.97 -16.59 -12.88
C ASN A 121 9.61 -15.20 -12.81
N ALA A 122 10.94 -15.13 -12.90
CA ALA A 122 11.66 -13.84 -12.92
C ALA A 122 11.27 -13.02 -14.16
N SER A 123 10.96 -11.72 -13.95
CA SER A 123 10.72 -10.80 -15.06
C SER A 123 12.02 -10.48 -15.79
N SER A 124 11.93 -10.29 -17.11
CA SER A 124 13.05 -10.07 -18.01
C SER A 124 12.71 -8.99 -19.04
N PRO A 125 13.70 -8.22 -19.55
CA PRO A 125 13.51 -7.37 -20.72
C PRO A 125 13.24 -8.13 -22.03
N PHE A 126 13.43 -9.46 -22.06
CA PHE A 126 13.39 -10.25 -23.28
C PHE A 126 12.15 -11.14 -23.39
N TYR A 127 11.43 -11.33 -22.30
CA TYR A 127 10.21 -12.15 -22.28
C TYR A 127 9.25 -11.68 -21.18
N VAL A 128 7.98 -11.94 -21.40
CA VAL A 128 6.89 -11.62 -20.46
C VAL A 128 6.83 -12.67 -19.33
N SER A 129 6.59 -12.24 -18.12
CA SER A 129 6.41 -13.13 -16.97
C SER A 129 5.14 -13.97 -17.09
N TYR A 130 5.15 -15.15 -16.46
CA TYR A 130 4.01 -16.06 -16.39
C TYR A 130 3.93 -16.74 -15.03
N PHE A 131 2.76 -17.30 -14.75
CA PHE A 131 2.54 -18.08 -13.52
C PHE A 131 3.29 -19.40 -13.53
N VAL A 132 3.90 -19.72 -12.40
CA VAL A 132 4.58 -21.01 -12.17
C VAL A 132 3.91 -21.77 -11.03
N PRO A 133 4.14 -23.08 -10.85
CA PRO A 133 3.65 -23.80 -9.69
C PRO A 133 4.07 -23.14 -8.39
N PHE A 134 3.16 -23.08 -7.41
CA PHE A 134 3.39 -22.42 -6.14
C PHE A 134 4.69 -22.91 -5.45
N GLY A 135 5.54 -21.98 -5.06
CA GLY A 135 6.83 -22.27 -4.44
C GLY A 135 7.99 -22.50 -5.40
N THR A 136 7.76 -22.47 -6.75
CA THR A 136 8.84 -22.59 -7.76
C THR A 136 9.17 -21.27 -8.43
N GLY A 137 8.69 -20.16 -7.90
CA GLY A 137 8.89 -18.84 -8.46
C GLY A 137 10.28 -18.26 -8.24
N TYR A 138 10.43 -16.94 -8.50
CA TYR A 138 11.74 -16.29 -8.53
C TYR A 138 12.30 -15.89 -7.14
N ALA A 139 11.51 -15.98 -6.08
CA ALA A 139 11.93 -15.60 -4.73
C ALA A 139 11.07 -16.28 -3.66
N ASP A 140 11.62 -16.32 -2.43
CA ASP A 140 10.95 -16.85 -1.25
C ASP A 140 9.82 -15.93 -0.73
N PHE A 141 9.03 -16.45 0.20
CA PHE A 141 7.99 -15.71 0.90
C PHE A 141 8.53 -14.40 1.50
N LEU A 142 7.80 -13.29 1.34
CA LEU A 142 8.17 -11.93 1.71
C LEU A 142 9.32 -11.31 0.89
N MET A 143 9.85 -12.02 -0.10
CA MET A 143 10.95 -11.56 -0.95
C MET A 143 10.49 -11.20 -2.37
N GLY A 144 9.19 -11.26 -2.67
CA GLY A 144 8.59 -10.83 -3.93
C GLY A 144 8.79 -9.33 -4.17
N LYS A 145 8.92 -8.89 -5.41
CA LYS A 145 9.08 -7.48 -5.78
C LYS A 145 7.71 -6.85 -6.03
N VAL A 146 7.58 -5.58 -5.68
CA VAL A 146 6.38 -4.79 -5.96
C VAL A 146 6.38 -4.40 -7.44
N VAL A 147 5.23 -4.50 -8.09
CA VAL A 147 5.05 -4.08 -9.48
C VAL A 147 4.60 -2.63 -9.52
N ASP A 148 5.41 -1.77 -10.15
CA ASP A 148 5.13 -0.36 -10.39
C ASP A 148 4.92 -0.13 -11.88
N MET A 149 4.01 0.84 -12.24
CA MET A 149 3.66 1.05 -13.64
C MET A 149 3.29 2.49 -14.02
N PHE A 150 2.76 3.29 -13.13
CA PHE A 150 2.31 4.64 -13.49
C PHE A 150 3.47 5.63 -13.50
N TYR A 151 3.74 6.22 -14.65
CA TYR A 151 4.80 7.19 -14.85
C TYR A 151 4.24 8.48 -15.44
N PHE A 152 4.51 9.61 -14.78
CA PHE A 152 4.00 10.91 -15.14
C PHE A 152 5.13 11.94 -15.29
N PRO A 153 5.92 11.93 -16.36
CA PRO A 153 6.95 12.94 -16.60
C PRO A 153 6.29 14.27 -17.00
N LEU A 154 5.82 15.04 -16.01
CA LEU A 154 5.02 16.24 -16.23
C LEU A 154 5.81 17.36 -16.91
N ILE A 155 7.10 17.51 -16.58
CA ILE A 155 8.01 18.48 -17.22
C ILE A 155 9.33 17.77 -17.46
N VAL A 156 9.75 17.70 -18.71
CA VAL A 156 11.08 17.21 -19.12
C VAL A 156 11.85 18.38 -19.68
N THR A 157 12.99 18.73 -19.07
CA THR A 157 13.85 19.83 -19.48
C THR A 157 15.30 19.51 -19.13
N THR A 158 16.22 20.43 -19.38
CA THR A 158 17.62 20.32 -18.96
C THR A 158 17.95 21.41 -17.95
N TRP A 159 18.76 21.08 -16.95
CA TRP A 159 19.26 22.07 -16.02
C TRP A 159 20.07 23.15 -16.77
N PRO A 160 19.85 24.44 -16.46
CA PRO A 160 20.70 25.50 -17.02
C PRO A 160 22.18 25.26 -16.70
N GLN A 161 23.08 25.59 -17.65
CA GLN A 161 24.51 25.34 -17.52
C GLN A 161 25.17 25.97 -16.28
N TRP A 162 24.56 27.01 -15.72
CA TRP A 162 25.07 27.73 -14.54
C TRP A 162 24.77 27.05 -13.21
N VAL A 163 23.92 25.99 -13.22
CA VAL A 163 23.55 25.25 -11.97
C VAL A 163 24.73 24.35 -11.59
N PRO A 164 25.32 24.51 -10.37
CA PRO A 164 26.41 23.66 -9.93
C PRO A 164 25.97 22.19 -9.85
N PHE A 165 26.85 21.28 -10.26
CA PHE A 165 26.71 19.82 -10.26
C PHE A 165 25.67 19.21 -11.22
N PHE A 166 24.66 19.97 -11.65
CA PHE A 166 23.56 19.44 -12.50
C PHE A 166 23.47 20.16 -13.87
N GLY A 167 24.28 21.19 -14.11
CA GLY A 167 24.24 21.98 -15.38
C GLY A 167 24.34 21.11 -16.61
N GLY A 168 23.31 21.16 -17.48
CA GLY A 168 23.21 20.36 -18.70
C GLY A 168 22.66 18.95 -18.52
N GLU A 169 22.42 18.49 -17.29
CA GLU A 169 21.75 17.21 -17.05
C GLU A 169 20.24 17.31 -17.29
N GLU A 170 19.63 16.18 -17.64
CA GLU A 170 18.18 16.09 -17.82
C GLU A 170 17.47 16.26 -16.47
N PHE A 171 16.44 17.11 -16.44
CA PHE A 171 15.55 17.30 -15.32
C PHE A 171 14.15 16.80 -15.67
N ILE A 172 13.65 15.84 -14.91
CA ILE A 172 12.29 15.33 -15.04
C ILE A 172 11.53 15.67 -13.77
N PHE A 173 10.57 16.57 -13.87
CA PHE A 173 9.65 16.83 -12.77
C PHE A 173 8.65 15.69 -12.66
N PHE A 174 8.58 15.09 -11.47
CA PHE A 174 7.81 13.90 -11.12
C PHE A 174 8.28 12.63 -11.86
N SER A 175 9.53 12.27 -11.63
CA SER A 175 10.18 11.08 -12.21
C SER A 175 9.85 9.71 -11.58
N PRO A 176 9.29 9.58 -10.33
CA PRO A 176 9.00 8.28 -9.75
C PRO A 176 7.93 7.52 -10.53
N VAL A 177 8.16 6.23 -10.75
CA VAL A 177 7.14 5.29 -11.18
C VAL A 177 6.48 4.71 -9.94
N PHE A 178 5.17 4.62 -9.91
CA PHE A 178 4.38 4.14 -8.77
C PHE A 178 3.20 3.28 -9.24
N ASN A 179 2.49 2.64 -8.31
CA ASN A 179 1.35 1.78 -8.60
C ASN A 179 0.04 2.33 -8.01
N PHE A 180 -1.07 1.63 -8.24
CA PHE A 180 -2.39 2.03 -7.75
C PHE A 180 -2.45 2.05 -6.22
N ALA A 181 -1.81 1.10 -5.55
CA ALA A 181 -1.72 1.05 -4.08
C ALA A 181 -1.02 2.29 -3.51
N ASP A 182 0.12 2.72 -4.12
CA ASP A 182 0.85 3.93 -3.71
C ASP A 182 0.01 5.20 -3.90
N ALA A 183 -0.76 5.27 -5.00
CA ALA A 183 -1.71 6.36 -5.23
C ALA A 183 -2.77 6.41 -4.12
N CYS A 184 -3.34 5.26 -3.74
CA CYS A 184 -4.32 5.17 -2.65
C CYS A 184 -3.72 5.63 -1.30
N ILE A 185 -2.49 5.23 -0.98
CA ILE A 185 -1.81 5.69 0.24
C ILE A 185 -1.61 7.20 0.21
N SER A 186 -1.03 7.72 -0.87
CA SER A 186 -0.69 9.14 -0.99
C SER A 186 -1.93 10.04 -0.94
N VAL A 187 -2.96 9.72 -1.73
CA VAL A 187 -4.23 10.46 -1.74
C VAL A 187 -4.92 10.33 -0.38
N GLY A 188 -4.95 9.14 0.22
CA GLY A 188 -5.53 8.91 1.54
C GLY A 188 -4.88 9.77 2.62
N VAL A 189 -3.55 9.82 2.66
CA VAL A 189 -2.79 10.64 3.60
C VAL A 189 -3.05 12.13 3.38
N VAL A 190 -2.99 12.61 2.13
CA VAL A 190 -3.24 14.04 1.82
C VAL A 190 -4.65 14.44 2.23
N LEU A 191 -5.68 13.67 1.87
CA LEU A 191 -7.07 13.96 2.24
C LEU A 191 -7.27 13.88 3.75
N MET A 192 -6.60 12.96 4.44
CA MET A 192 -6.66 12.87 5.91
C MET A 192 -6.06 14.12 6.57
N LEU A 193 -4.92 14.59 6.09
CA LEU A 193 -4.27 15.83 6.58
C LEU A 193 -5.13 17.08 6.33
N LEU A 194 -5.88 17.10 5.22
CA LEU A 194 -6.73 18.25 4.89
C LEU A 194 -8.05 18.25 5.67
N PHE A 195 -8.70 17.09 5.83
CA PHE A 195 -10.09 17.03 6.29
C PHE A 195 -10.29 16.34 7.66
N CYS A 196 -9.27 15.64 8.18
CA CYS A 196 -9.39 14.81 9.38
C CYS A 196 -8.38 15.16 10.48
N ARG A 197 -7.82 16.36 10.51
CA ARG A 197 -6.82 16.77 11.52
C ARG A 197 -7.31 16.57 12.94
N LYS A 198 -8.57 16.96 13.24
CA LYS A 198 -9.15 16.81 14.58
C LYS A 198 -9.32 15.35 14.98
N ASP A 199 -9.62 14.47 14.01
CA ASP A 199 -9.73 13.03 14.26
C ASP A 199 -8.36 12.44 14.58
N MET A 200 -7.29 12.97 13.95
CA MET A 200 -5.90 12.55 14.18
C MET A 200 -5.37 12.97 15.56
N GLU A 201 -5.78 14.10 16.08
CA GLU A 201 -5.38 14.56 17.43
C GLU A 201 -5.82 13.58 18.54
N GLY A 202 -6.93 12.85 18.33
CA GLY A 202 -7.46 11.84 19.24
C GLY A 202 -6.83 10.45 19.17
N ILE A 203 -5.84 10.21 18.29
CA ILE A 203 -5.26 8.88 18.07
C ILE A 203 -4.77 8.24 19.38
N GLY A 204 -3.99 8.98 20.19
CA GLY A 204 -3.43 8.49 21.44
C GLY A 204 -4.49 8.09 22.46
N ASP A 205 -5.56 8.85 22.56
CA ASP A 205 -6.66 8.57 23.50
C ASP A 205 -7.48 7.35 23.06
N THR A 206 -7.73 7.21 21.77
CA THR A 206 -8.41 6.02 21.21
C THR A 206 -7.60 4.75 21.46
N PHE A 207 -6.28 4.76 21.26
CA PHE A 207 -5.42 3.62 21.60
C PHE A 207 -5.43 3.30 23.09
N ARG A 208 -5.34 4.31 23.96
CA ARG A 208 -5.36 4.14 25.42
C ARG A 208 -6.65 3.50 25.88
N ARG A 209 -7.81 3.96 25.42
CA ARG A 209 -9.12 3.37 25.71
C ARG A 209 -9.21 1.93 25.19
N GLY A 210 -8.73 1.66 23.99
CA GLY A 210 -8.70 0.31 23.41
C GLY A 210 -7.86 -0.68 24.22
N LEU A 211 -6.73 -0.25 24.78
CA LEU A 211 -5.87 -1.07 25.65
C LEU A 211 -6.54 -1.35 27.00
N GLN A 212 -7.18 -0.35 27.63
CA GLN A 212 -7.89 -0.52 28.89
C GLN A 212 -9.04 -1.52 28.79
N LEU A 213 -9.83 -1.47 27.72
CA LEU A 213 -10.90 -2.44 27.46
C LEU A 213 -10.38 -3.89 27.36
N LYS A 214 -9.18 -4.09 26.79
CA LYS A 214 -8.54 -5.41 26.72
C LYS A 214 -8.09 -5.94 28.08
N VAL A 215 -7.62 -5.08 28.96
CA VAL A 215 -7.17 -5.46 30.32
C VAL A 215 -8.39 -5.89 31.14
N THR A 216 -9.43 -5.07 31.20
CA THR A 216 -10.65 -5.38 31.96
C THR A 216 -11.33 -6.67 31.48
N SER A 217 -11.37 -6.92 30.16
CA SER A 217 -11.96 -8.16 29.63
C SER A 217 -11.14 -9.41 29.96
N LYS A 218 -9.84 -9.31 30.22
CA LYS A 218 -9.01 -10.43 30.68
C LYS A 218 -9.19 -10.72 32.18
N GLU A 219 -9.34 -9.67 32.97
CA GLU A 219 -9.59 -9.83 34.43
C GLU A 219 -10.92 -10.51 34.69
N THR A 220 -11.99 -10.12 33.99
CA THR A 220 -13.31 -10.78 34.14
C THR A 220 -13.30 -12.25 33.72
N VAL A 221 -12.53 -12.65 32.71
CA VAL A 221 -12.43 -14.05 32.27
C VAL A 221 -11.62 -14.90 33.27
N SER A 222 -10.57 -14.31 33.90
CA SER A 222 -9.77 -15.03 34.92
C SER A 222 -10.54 -15.27 36.22
N ASP A 223 -11.43 -14.35 36.58
CA ASP A 223 -12.27 -14.49 37.79
C ASP A 223 -13.35 -15.57 37.59
N ASP A 224 -13.95 -15.66 36.39
CA ASP A 224 -14.94 -16.69 36.04
C ASP A 224 -14.33 -18.12 35.92
N GLU A 225 -13.02 -18.26 35.70
CA GLU A 225 -12.30 -19.56 35.69
C GLU A 225 -11.86 -20.02 37.09
N GLN A 226 -11.74 -19.12 38.04
CA GLN A 226 -11.38 -19.47 39.44
C GLN A 226 -12.59 -19.88 40.30
N ASP A 227 -13.80 -19.54 39.87
CA ASP A 227 -15.06 -19.92 40.59
C ASP A 227 -15.70 -21.22 40.09
N LYS A 228 -15.02 -22.00 39.24
CA LYS A 228 -15.44 -23.33 38.74
C LYS A 228 -14.54 -24.44 39.26
#